data_ed051b442ed0135ccd65a7848303cffd
#
_entry.id   ed051b442ed0135ccd65a7848303cffd
#
_cell.length_a   1.000
_cell.length_b   1.000
_cell.length_c   1.000
_cell.angle_alpha   90.00
_cell.angle_beta   90.00
_cell.angle_gamma   90.00
#
_symmetry.space_group_name_H-M   'P 1'
#
loop_
_entity.id
_entity.type
_entity.pdbx_description
1 polymer ?
#
loop_
_entity_poly.entity_id
_entity_poly.type
_entity_poly.pdbx_seq_one_letter_code
_entity_poly.pdbx_strand_id
1 'polypeptide(L)'
;PKQNMELDILTAVSPIDGRYRSKTAALAQYYSEYALMKYRVRVEIEYFIALCELPLPQLEAFPHHLFDTLRDVYRNFSEKDASHVKEIESVTNHDVKAIEYFIKEKFDAIGGLDNFKEFIHFGLTSQDINNTSFPMMLKESLAEVYVPLLQRVIDALNARAEEWKEIPMLAKTHGQPASPTSLGKEVRVFAYRL
;
A
#
# COMPACT_ATOMS: atom_id res chain seq x y z
N PRO A 1 -34.33 4.69 17.21
CA PRO A 1 -33.07 4.01 17.29
C PRO A 1 -32.46 3.96 15.89
N LYS A 2 -31.28 4.58 15.67
CA LYS A 2 -30.56 4.44 14.42
C LYS A 2 -30.10 2.99 14.36
N GLN A 3 -30.62 2.25 13.40
CA GLN A 3 -30.20 0.89 13.13
C GLN A 3 -28.78 0.96 12.56
N ASN A 4 -27.78 0.56 13.32
CA ASN A 4 -26.42 0.39 12.81
C ASN A 4 -26.46 -0.82 11.87
N MET A 5 -26.39 -0.57 10.56
CA MET A 5 -26.21 -1.61 9.57
C MET A 5 -24.76 -2.10 9.64
N GLU A 6 -24.57 -3.42 9.66
CA GLU A 6 -23.24 -4.01 9.55
C GLU A 6 -22.63 -3.70 8.18
N LEU A 7 -21.31 -3.68 8.10
CA LEU A 7 -20.58 -3.46 6.85
C LEU A 7 -20.75 -4.69 5.93
N ASP A 8 -21.44 -4.48 4.83
CA ASP A 8 -21.67 -5.47 3.77
C ASP A 8 -21.55 -4.78 2.41
N ILE A 9 -21.49 -5.54 1.33
CA ILE A 9 -21.48 -5.02 -0.04
C ILE A 9 -22.66 -4.08 -0.31
N LEU A 10 -23.84 -4.38 0.24
CA LEU A 10 -25.07 -3.59 0.06
C LEU A 10 -25.11 -2.35 0.96
N THR A 11 -24.39 -2.37 2.10
CA THR A 11 -24.38 -1.28 3.07
C THR A 11 -23.12 -0.42 3.00
N ALA A 12 -22.15 -0.79 2.16
CA ALA A 12 -20.92 -0.04 1.95
C ALA A 12 -21.23 1.34 1.33
N VAL A 13 -20.70 2.40 1.94
CA VAL A 13 -20.90 3.79 1.49
C VAL A 13 -20.18 4.06 0.16
N SER A 14 -19.02 3.43 -0.06
CA SER A 14 -18.27 3.54 -1.30
C SER A 14 -18.51 2.35 -2.22
N PRO A 15 -18.80 2.56 -3.52
CA PRO A 15 -18.89 1.47 -4.49
C PRO A 15 -17.57 0.71 -4.68
N ILE A 16 -16.43 1.30 -4.33
CA ILE A 16 -15.11 0.64 -4.38
C ILE A 16 -15.08 -0.54 -3.40
N ASP A 17 -15.53 -0.35 -2.15
CA ASP A 17 -15.59 -1.40 -1.13
C ASP A 17 -16.92 -2.15 -1.11
N GLY A 18 -17.91 -1.72 -1.88
CA GLY A 18 -19.19 -2.41 -2.10
C GLY A 18 -19.19 -3.18 -3.41
N ARG A 19 -19.95 -2.67 -4.39
CA ARG A 19 -20.20 -3.30 -5.70
C ARG A 19 -18.93 -3.78 -6.42
N TYR A 20 -17.82 -3.04 -6.30
CA TYR A 20 -16.57 -3.33 -7.02
C TYR A 20 -15.49 -3.99 -6.14
N ARG A 21 -15.82 -4.39 -4.91
CA ARG A 21 -14.86 -5.01 -3.97
C ARG A 21 -14.05 -6.14 -4.60
N SER A 22 -14.70 -7.04 -5.35
CA SER A 22 -14.02 -8.16 -6.01
C SER A 22 -13.04 -7.74 -7.11
N LYS A 23 -13.21 -6.52 -7.66
CA LYS A 23 -12.31 -5.97 -8.70
C LYS A 23 -11.15 -5.19 -8.12
N THR A 24 -11.30 -4.66 -6.91
CA THR A 24 -10.32 -3.82 -6.21
C THR A 24 -9.60 -4.53 -5.08
N ALA A 25 -9.88 -5.81 -4.87
CA ALA A 25 -9.33 -6.60 -3.75
C ALA A 25 -7.79 -6.56 -3.65
N ALA A 26 -7.09 -6.52 -4.81
CA ALA A 26 -5.63 -6.43 -4.84
C ALA A 26 -5.09 -5.14 -4.21
N LEU A 27 -5.90 -4.08 -4.11
CA LEU A 27 -5.52 -2.80 -3.51
C LEU A 27 -5.61 -2.81 -1.97
N ALA A 28 -6.31 -3.78 -1.38
CA ALA A 28 -6.52 -3.83 0.07
C ALA A 28 -5.21 -3.91 0.86
N GLN A 29 -4.20 -4.60 0.32
CA GLN A 29 -2.88 -4.72 0.95
C GLN A 29 -2.02 -3.44 0.88
N TYR A 30 -2.51 -2.38 0.20
CA TYR A 30 -1.83 -1.08 0.09
C TYR A 30 -2.65 0.07 0.69
N TYR A 31 -4.00 0.05 0.58
CA TYR A 31 -4.84 1.20 0.89
C TYR A 31 -5.89 0.96 1.97
N SER A 32 -5.93 -0.23 2.56
CA SER A 32 -6.76 -0.47 3.74
C SER A 32 -6.10 0.07 5.01
N GLU A 33 -6.87 0.21 6.08
CA GLU A 33 -6.33 0.55 7.40
C GLU A 33 -5.34 -0.49 7.92
N TYR A 34 -5.60 -1.78 7.65
CA TYR A 34 -4.64 -2.86 7.88
C TYR A 34 -3.30 -2.59 7.20
N ALA A 35 -3.33 -2.22 5.92
CA ALA A 35 -2.11 -1.90 5.16
C ALA A 35 -1.37 -0.71 5.77
N LEU A 36 -2.07 0.37 6.10
CA LEU A 36 -1.47 1.55 6.72
C LEU A 36 -0.75 1.19 8.03
N MET A 37 -1.38 0.38 8.89
CA MET A 37 -0.73 -0.11 10.12
C MET A 37 0.53 -0.90 9.82
N LYS A 38 0.48 -1.83 8.86
CA LYS A 38 1.63 -2.64 8.45
C LYS A 38 2.79 -1.77 7.95
N TYR A 39 2.51 -0.76 7.12
CA TYR A 39 3.54 0.16 6.62
C TYR A 39 4.11 1.05 7.72
N ARG A 40 3.29 1.51 8.66
CA ARG A 40 3.75 2.25 9.84
C ARG A 40 4.69 1.39 10.71
N VAL A 41 4.33 0.14 10.98
CA VAL A 41 5.21 -0.82 11.69
C VAL A 41 6.54 -1.00 10.96
N ARG A 42 6.50 -1.14 9.62
CA ARG A 42 7.71 -1.25 8.80
C ARG A 42 8.60 -0.01 8.93
N VAL A 43 8.03 1.18 8.83
CA VAL A 43 8.79 2.44 8.94
C VAL A 43 9.43 2.57 10.32
N GLU A 44 8.70 2.30 11.39
CA GLU A 44 9.23 2.36 12.76
C GLU A 44 10.39 1.38 12.97
N ILE A 45 10.24 0.15 12.50
CA ILE A 45 11.28 -0.88 12.65
C ILE A 45 12.51 -0.56 11.82
N GLU A 46 12.37 -0.17 10.55
CA GLU A 46 13.53 0.18 9.72
C GLU A 46 14.20 1.45 10.23
N TYR A 47 13.46 2.41 10.78
CA TYR A 47 14.02 3.57 11.44
C TYR A 47 14.80 3.18 12.70
N PHE A 48 14.26 2.31 13.56
CA PHE A 48 14.96 1.80 14.72
C PHE A 48 16.27 1.07 14.34
N ILE A 49 16.23 0.24 13.31
CA ILE A 49 17.43 -0.43 12.78
C ILE A 49 18.46 0.59 12.29
N ALA A 50 18.02 1.62 11.54
CA ALA A 50 18.91 2.69 11.10
C ALA A 50 19.53 3.45 12.27
N LEU A 51 18.81 3.69 13.36
CA LEU A 51 19.38 4.27 14.58
C LEU A 51 20.46 3.37 15.20
N CYS A 52 20.27 2.04 15.20
CA CYS A 52 21.27 1.09 15.69
C CYS A 52 22.55 1.05 14.82
N GLU A 53 22.43 1.41 13.54
CA GLU A 53 23.57 1.51 12.61
C GLU A 53 24.33 2.84 12.73
N LEU A 54 23.76 3.83 13.43
CA LEU A 54 24.47 5.07 13.77
C LEU A 54 25.38 4.85 14.99
N PRO A 55 26.47 5.64 15.12
CA PRO A 55 27.38 5.54 16.27
C PRO A 55 26.77 6.17 17.54
N LEU A 56 25.60 5.69 17.95
CA LEU A 56 24.90 6.13 19.14
C LEU A 56 25.32 5.23 20.32
N PRO A 57 26.01 5.77 21.36
CA PRO A 57 26.49 4.95 22.49
C PRO A 57 25.37 4.15 23.18
N GLN A 58 24.13 4.66 23.17
CA GLN A 58 22.99 4.02 23.81
C GLN A 58 22.50 2.77 23.05
N LEU A 59 22.81 2.66 21.76
CA LEU A 59 22.40 1.55 20.90
C LEU A 59 23.57 0.65 20.48
N GLU A 60 24.80 0.98 20.86
CA GLU A 60 26.00 0.20 20.50
C GLU A 60 25.91 -1.27 20.93
N ALA A 61 25.28 -1.54 22.06
CA ALA A 61 25.10 -2.90 22.59
C ALA A 61 23.91 -3.65 21.95
N PHE A 62 23.17 -3.06 21.02
CA PHE A 62 22.04 -3.74 20.40
C PHE A 62 22.52 -4.94 19.56
N PRO A 63 21.93 -6.14 19.72
CA PRO A 63 22.38 -7.34 19.01
C PRO A 63 21.90 -7.33 17.55
N HIS A 64 22.77 -6.95 16.62
CA HIS A 64 22.45 -6.79 15.18
C HIS A 64 21.90 -8.07 14.52
N HIS A 65 22.20 -9.26 15.06
CA HIS A 65 21.62 -10.51 14.57
C HIS A 65 20.09 -10.59 14.71
N LEU A 66 19.47 -9.71 15.53
CA LEU A 66 18.03 -9.62 15.70
C LEU A 66 17.34 -8.72 14.66
N PHE A 67 18.07 -8.04 13.78
CA PHE A 67 17.45 -7.17 12.77
C PHE A 67 16.43 -7.89 11.90
N ASP A 68 16.72 -9.12 11.47
CA ASP A 68 15.78 -9.89 10.68
C ASP A 68 14.55 -10.33 11.52
N THR A 69 14.75 -10.65 12.79
CA THR A 69 13.64 -10.93 13.72
C THR A 69 12.73 -9.71 13.89
N LEU A 70 13.30 -8.50 13.97
CA LEU A 70 12.52 -7.27 14.00
C LEU A 70 11.76 -7.06 12.68
N ARG A 71 12.41 -7.29 11.54
CA ARG A 71 11.77 -7.19 10.21
C ARG A 71 10.61 -8.17 10.06
N ASP A 72 10.69 -9.32 10.67
CA ASP A 72 9.61 -10.32 10.64
C ASP A 72 8.33 -9.83 11.33
N VAL A 73 8.41 -8.85 12.24
CA VAL A 73 7.22 -8.23 12.85
C VAL A 73 6.33 -7.58 11.76
N TYR A 74 6.88 -6.86 10.80
CA TYR A 74 6.07 -6.28 9.72
C TYR A 74 5.89 -7.22 8.53
N ARG A 75 6.84 -8.12 8.26
CA ARG A 75 6.70 -9.11 7.17
C ARG A 75 5.54 -10.06 7.43
N ASN A 76 5.40 -10.49 8.68
CA ASN A 76 4.35 -11.42 9.14
C ASN A 76 3.16 -10.70 9.79
N PHE A 77 3.04 -9.39 9.63
CA PHE A 77 1.93 -8.62 10.20
C PHE A 77 0.59 -9.13 9.67
N SER A 78 -0.30 -9.50 10.58
CA SER A 78 -1.58 -10.15 10.28
C SER A 78 -2.78 -9.26 10.62
N GLU A 79 -3.98 -9.64 10.18
CA GLU A 79 -5.23 -8.98 10.58
C GLU A 79 -5.46 -9.06 12.10
N LYS A 80 -4.96 -10.11 12.76
CA LYS A 80 -4.99 -10.23 14.21
C LYS A 80 -4.11 -9.17 14.87
N ASP A 81 -2.91 -8.91 14.32
CA ASP A 81 -2.03 -7.85 14.82
C ASP A 81 -2.68 -6.48 14.61
N ALA A 82 -3.33 -6.26 13.47
CA ALA A 82 -4.07 -5.01 13.21
C ALA A 82 -5.22 -4.82 14.20
N SER A 83 -5.97 -5.88 14.51
CA SER A 83 -7.03 -5.83 15.52
C SER A 83 -6.47 -5.47 16.90
N HIS A 84 -5.32 -6.04 17.27
CA HIS A 84 -4.65 -5.73 18.53
C HIS A 84 -4.16 -4.26 18.57
N VAL A 85 -3.61 -3.75 17.48
CA VAL A 85 -3.28 -2.31 17.35
C VAL A 85 -4.52 -1.43 17.60
N LYS A 86 -5.70 -1.82 17.07
CA LYS A 86 -6.96 -1.10 17.31
C LYS A 86 -7.42 -1.17 18.77
N GLU A 87 -7.17 -2.27 19.47
CA GLU A 87 -7.43 -2.38 20.91
C GLU A 87 -6.57 -1.39 21.68
N ILE A 88 -5.26 -1.32 21.40
CA ILE A 88 -4.35 -0.34 22.00
C ILE A 88 -4.80 1.10 21.68
N GLU A 89 -5.15 1.37 20.42
CA GLU A 89 -5.63 2.69 19.99
C GLU A 89 -6.89 3.12 20.74
N SER A 90 -7.81 2.20 21.02
CA SER A 90 -9.05 2.50 21.76
C SER A 90 -8.79 3.05 23.18
N VAL A 91 -7.63 2.73 23.75
CA VAL A 91 -7.21 3.21 25.09
C VAL A 91 -6.36 4.48 24.96
N THR A 92 -5.42 4.51 24.02
CA THR A 92 -4.49 5.63 23.83
C THR A 92 -5.11 6.84 23.13
N ASN A 93 -6.20 6.63 22.39
CA ASN A 93 -6.83 7.60 21.49
C ASN A 93 -5.84 8.23 20.48
N HIS A 94 -4.82 7.46 20.09
CA HIS A 94 -3.79 7.93 19.17
C HIS A 94 -3.25 6.78 18.32
N ASP A 95 -3.45 6.84 17.01
CA ASP A 95 -3.17 5.78 16.03
C ASP A 95 -1.67 5.43 15.94
N VAL A 96 -0.79 6.41 15.75
CA VAL A 96 0.66 6.14 15.65
C VAL A 96 1.24 5.72 17.00
N LYS A 97 0.73 6.25 18.11
CA LYS A 97 1.14 5.82 19.46
C LYS A 97 0.78 4.35 19.71
N ALA A 98 -0.34 3.88 19.18
CA ALA A 98 -0.73 2.48 19.25
C ALA A 98 0.28 1.58 18.50
N ILE A 99 0.82 2.01 17.38
CA ILE A 99 1.90 1.31 16.66
C ILE A 99 3.16 1.22 17.51
N GLU A 100 3.56 2.30 18.16
CA GLU A 100 4.73 2.31 19.07
C GLU A 100 4.56 1.28 20.20
N TYR A 101 3.41 1.27 20.88
CA TYR A 101 3.15 0.29 21.94
C TYR A 101 3.12 -1.13 21.43
N PHE A 102 2.49 -1.38 20.29
CA PHE A 102 2.50 -2.70 19.66
C PHE A 102 3.93 -3.19 19.40
N ILE A 103 4.82 -2.34 18.90
CA ILE A 103 6.23 -2.70 18.66
C ILE A 103 6.95 -2.95 19.99
N LYS A 104 6.69 -2.15 21.04
CA LYS A 104 7.25 -2.37 22.38
C LYS A 104 6.85 -3.74 22.94
N GLU A 105 5.60 -4.17 22.75
CA GLU A 105 5.15 -5.52 23.12
C GLU A 105 5.88 -6.62 22.34
N LYS A 106 6.17 -6.41 21.05
CA LYS A 106 6.98 -7.35 20.26
C LYS A 106 8.42 -7.43 20.79
N PHE A 107 9.01 -6.31 21.23
CA PHE A 107 10.33 -6.31 21.87
C PHE A 107 10.31 -7.11 23.18
N ASP A 108 9.25 -6.98 23.98
CA ASP A 108 9.05 -7.78 25.19
C ASP A 108 8.97 -9.28 24.89
N ALA A 109 8.26 -9.64 23.82
CA ALA A 109 8.12 -11.04 23.40
C ALA A 109 9.45 -11.66 22.88
N ILE A 110 10.32 -10.85 22.25
CA ILE A 110 11.66 -11.28 21.84
C ILE A 110 12.55 -11.46 23.07
N GLY A 111 12.42 -10.57 24.07
CA GLY A 111 13.16 -10.59 25.34
C GLY A 111 14.56 -9.98 25.25
N GLY A 112 15.02 -9.46 26.38
CA GLY A 112 16.35 -8.85 26.50
C GLY A 112 16.53 -7.49 25.81
N LEU A 113 15.43 -6.87 25.36
CA LEU A 113 15.44 -5.61 24.62
C LEU A 113 14.90 -4.42 25.42
N ASP A 114 14.70 -4.56 26.73
CA ASP A 114 14.09 -3.53 27.59
C ASP A 114 14.80 -2.18 27.54
N ASN A 115 16.14 -2.20 27.49
CA ASN A 115 16.96 -0.98 27.46
C ASN A 115 16.86 -0.21 26.14
N PHE A 116 16.30 -0.82 25.09
CA PHE A 116 16.24 -0.25 23.75
C PHE A 116 14.86 0.25 23.36
N LYS A 117 13.80 -0.12 24.09
CA LYS A 117 12.40 0.20 23.76
C LYS A 117 12.11 1.69 23.62
N GLU A 118 12.79 2.54 24.37
CA GLU A 118 12.57 3.98 24.32
C GLU A 118 13.16 4.64 23.07
N PHE A 119 13.92 3.89 22.26
CA PHE A 119 14.37 4.34 20.94
C PHE A 119 13.40 4.03 19.80
N ILE A 120 12.31 3.30 20.09
CA ILE A 120 11.18 3.18 19.16
C ILE A 120 10.51 4.56 19.07
N HIS A 121 10.30 5.05 17.84
CA HIS A 121 9.76 6.41 17.57
C HIS A 121 10.64 7.56 18.12
N PHE A 122 11.91 7.31 18.40
CA PHE A 122 12.79 8.31 18.99
C PHE A 122 13.04 9.49 18.05
N GLY A 123 12.73 10.70 18.53
CA GLY A 123 12.95 11.94 17.78
C GLY A 123 11.99 12.15 16.59
N LEU A 124 10.94 11.35 16.47
CA LEU A 124 9.93 11.45 15.42
C LEU A 124 8.62 12.04 15.91
N THR A 125 7.82 12.50 14.97
CA THR A 125 6.40 12.78 15.14
C THR A 125 5.57 11.84 14.30
N SER A 126 4.25 11.77 14.56
CA SER A 126 3.33 10.94 13.78
C SER A 126 3.40 11.24 12.29
N GLN A 127 3.63 12.52 11.93
CA GLN A 127 3.67 12.93 10.53
C GLN A 127 4.92 12.41 9.79
N ASP A 128 6.04 12.24 10.49
CA ASP A 128 7.25 11.61 9.89
C ASP A 128 6.96 10.18 9.45
N ILE A 129 6.24 9.43 10.27
CA ILE A 129 5.81 8.06 9.96
C ILE A 129 4.82 8.03 8.80
N ASN A 130 3.82 8.91 8.79
CA ASN A 130 2.83 8.98 7.72
C ASN A 130 3.46 9.41 6.39
N ASN A 131 4.30 10.45 6.40
CA ASN A 131 4.98 10.96 5.19
C ASN A 131 5.98 9.97 4.59
N THR A 132 6.37 8.95 5.32
CA THR A 132 7.19 7.84 4.82
C THR A 132 6.33 6.67 4.37
N SER A 133 5.28 6.32 5.14
CA SER A 133 4.39 5.20 4.83
C SER A 133 3.59 5.41 3.54
N PHE A 134 2.93 6.56 3.38
CA PHE A 134 2.09 6.82 2.21
C PHE A 134 2.83 6.76 0.86
N PRO A 135 4.02 7.37 0.69
CA PRO A 135 4.77 7.21 -0.55
C PRO A 135 5.20 5.76 -0.82
N MET A 136 5.52 4.98 0.22
CA MET A 136 5.84 3.56 0.05
C MET A 136 4.63 2.76 -0.42
N MET A 137 3.45 2.95 0.21
CA MET A 137 2.17 2.34 -0.21
C MET A 137 1.87 2.68 -1.68
N LEU A 138 1.98 3.95 -2.05
CA LEU A 138 1.75 4.40 -3.42
C LEU A 138 2.75 3.77 -4.40
N LYS A 139 4.04 3.82 -4.09
CA LYS A 139 5.10 3.26 -4.95
C LYS A 139 4.89 1.77 -5.21
N GLU A 140 4.65 1.00 -4.15
CA GLU A 140 4.49 -0.45 -4.25
C GLU A 140 3.18 -0.82 -4.96
N SER A 141 2.06 -0.15 -4.68
CA SER A 141 0.81 -0.38 -5.40
C SER A 141 0.88 -0.04 -6.88
N LEU A 142 1.59 1.03 -7.24
CA LEU A 142 1.83 1.37 -8.65
C LEU A 142 2.66 0.28 -9.34
N ALA A 143 3.75 -0.16 -8.70
CA ALA A 143 4.65 -1.15 -9.29
C ALA A 143 4.01 -2.55 -9.40
N GLU A 144 3.25 -2.96 -8.38
CA GLU A 144 2.77 -4.35 -8.27
C GLU A 144 1.35 -4.55 -8.79
N VAL A 145 0.52 -3.50 -8.86
CA VAL A 145 -0.87 -3.60 -9.30
C VAL A 145 -1.15 -2.73 -10.53
N TYR A 146 -0.94 -1.41 -10.43
CA TYR A 146 -1.36 -0.48 -11.46
C TYR A 146 -0.60 -0.67 -12.77
N VAL A 147 0.72 -0.63 -12.75
CA VAL A 147 1.56 -0.75 -13.96
C VAL A 147 1.36 -2.10 -14.66
N PRO A 148 1.34 -3.25 -13.97
CA PRO A 148 1.04 -4.52 -14.63
C PRO A 148 -0.36 -4.58 -15.27
N LEU A 149 -1.37 -4.00 -14.63
CA LEU A 149 -2.71 -3.94 -15.22
C LEU A 149 -2.76 -3.00 -16.43
N LEU A 150 -2.12 -1.85 -16.36
CA LEU A 150 -2.01 -0.91 -17.48
C LEU A 150 -1.29 -1.56 -18.67
N GLN A 151 -0.19 -2.27 -18.42
CA GLN A 151 0.55 -2.99 -19.46
C GLN A 151 -0.33 -4.03 -20.17
N ARG A 152 -1.16 -4.76 -19.42
CA ARG A 152 -2.12 -5.71 -20.01
C ARG A 152 -3.12 -5.01 -20.94
N VAL A 153 -3.57 -3.80 -20.61
CA VAL A 153 -4.44 -3.00 -21.50
C VAL A 153 -3.68 -2.58 -22.77
N ILE A 154 -2.45 -2.09 -22.62
CA ILE A 154 -1.59 -1.70 -23.76
C ILE A 154 -1.36 -2.91 -24.68
N ASP A 155 -1.02 -4.07 -24.12
CA ASP A 155 -0.79 -5.30 -24.89
C ASP A 155 -2.05 -5.75 -25.66
N ALA A 156 -3.21 -5.68 -25.00
CA ALA A 156 -4.48 -6.00 -25.64
C ALA A 156 -4.82 -5.03 -26.79
N LEU A 157 -4.59 -3.74 -26.61
CA LEU A 157 -4.77 -2.73 -27.66
C LEU A 157 -3.81 -2.96 -28.83
N ASN A 158 -2.54 -3.27 -28.56
CA ASN A 158 -1.56 -3.57 -29.59
C ASN A 158 -1.93 -4.83 -30.37
N ALA A 159 -2.38 -5.87 -29.70
CA ALA A 159 -2.85 -7.10 -30.36
C ALA A 159 -4.04 -6.82 -31.28
N ARG A 160 -5.02 -6.04 -30.85
CA ARG A 160 -6.15 -5.62 -31.69
C ARG A 160 -5.72 -4.70 -32.83
N ALA A 161 -4.79 -3.80 -32.60
CA ALA A 161 -4.25 -2.93 -33.66
C ALA A 161 -3.57 -3.74 -34.75
N GLU A 162 -2.84 -4.79 -34.42
CA GLU A 162 -2.20 -5.68 -35.39
C GLU A 162 -3.23 -6.55 -36.13
N GLU A 163 -4.18 -7.13 -35.41
CA GLU A 163 -5.26 -7.93 -35.99
C GLU A 163 -6.09 -7.12 -37.05
N TRP A 164 -6.33 -5.84 -36.78
CA TRP A 164 -7.21 -4.98 -37.57
C TRP A 164 -6.48 -4.00 -38.49
N LYS A 165 -5.17 -4.16 -38.69
CA LYS A 165 -4.37 -3.24 -39.50
C LYS A 165 -4.80 -3.10 -40.96
N GLU A 166 -5.32 -4.19 -41.54
CA GLU A 166 -5.78 -4.24 -42.93
C GLU A 166 -7.28 -3.89 -43.09
N ILE A 167 -8.01 -3.58 -42.01
CA ILE A 167 -9.41 -3.21 -42.11
C ILE A 167 -9.50 -1.71 -42.46
N PRO A 168 -10.00 -1.35 -43.69
CA PRO A 168 -10.11 0.04 -44.07
C PRO A 168 -11.19 0.74 -43.25
N MET A 169 -10.94 1.98 -42.89
CA MET A 169 -11.83 2.82 -42.14
C MET A 169 -11.85 4.23 -42.69
N LEU A 170 -13.02 4.85 -42.75
CA LEU A 170 -13.15 6.25 -43.12
C LEU A 170 -13.06 7.12 -41.84
N ALA A 171 -12.00 7.93 -41.76
CA ALA A 171 -11.91 8.94 -40.72
C ALA A 171 -12.96 10.02 -40.88
N LYS A 172 -13.28 10.71 -39.78
CA LYS A 172 -14.24 11.82 -39.78
C LYS A 172 -13.63 13.02 -39.11
N THR A 173 -13.92 14.20 -39.65
CA THR A 173 -13.60 15.51 -39.07
C THR A 173 -14.87 16.33 -38.95
N HIS A 174 -15.21 16.78 -37.77
CA HIS A 174 -16.48 17.46 -37.49
C HIS A 174 -17.73 16.71 -37.98
N GLY A 175 -17.71 15.37 -37.88
CA GLY A 175 -18.78 14.51 -38.35
C GLY A 175 -18.82 14.29 -39.86
N GLN A 176 -17.97 14.92 -40.65
CA GLN A 176 -17.85 14.79 -42.10
C GLN A 176 -16.77 13.77 -42.49
N PRO A 177 -16.94 13.06 -43.63
CA PRO A 177 -15.91 12.19 -44.17
C PRO A 177 -14.59 12.93 -44.36
N ALA A 178 -13.50 12.28 -43.93
CA ALA A 178 -12.13 12.75 -44.07
C ALA A 178 -11.24 11.68 -44.73
N SER A 179 -9.94 11.72 -44.54
CA SER A 179 -9.00 10.80 -45.16
C SER A 179 -9.28 9.33 -44.78
N PRO A 180 -9.15 8.37 -45.73
CA PRO A 180 -9.15 6.96 -45.41
C PRO A 180 -8.00 6.61 -44.44
N THR A 181 -8.29 5.70 -43.50
CA THR A 181 -7.32 5.18 -42.52
C THR A 181 -7.56 3.67 -42.35
N SER A 182 -6.94 3.04 -41.37
CA SER A 182 -7.25 1.67 -40.98
C SER A 182 -7.69 1.61 -39.51
N LEU A 183 -8.56 0.66 -39.19
CA LEU A 183 -9.07 0.45 -37.83
C LEU A 183 -7.90 0.15 -36.86
N GLY A 184 -6.95 -0.66 -37.27
CA GLY A 184 -5.78 -0.99 -36.45
C GLY A 184 -4.91 0.24 -36.13
N LYS A 185 -4.75 1.17 -37.09
CA LYS A 185 -4.05 2.45 -36.85
C LYS A 185 -4.77 3.30 -35.80
N GLU A 186 -6.07 3.41 -35.91
CA GLU A 186 -6.87 4.21 -34.96
C GLU A 186 -6.80 3.62 -33.53
N VAL A 187 -6.83 2.29 -33.39
CA VAL A 187 -6.67 1.64 -32.08
C VAL A 187 -5.26 1.81 -31.54
N ARG A 188 -4.22 1.77 -32.37
CA ARG A 188 -2.82 1.95 -31.93
C ARG A 188 -2.55 3.32 -31.32
N VAL A 189 -3.29 4.34 -31.69
CA VAL A 189 -3.18 5.69 -31.09
C VAL A 189 -3.41 5.65 -29.56
N PHE A 190 -4.36 4.81 -29.11
CA PHE A 190 -4.63 4.67 -27.67
C PHE A 190 -3.49 3.95 -26.95
N ALA A 191 -2.97 2.86 -27.54
CA ALA A 191 -1.81 2.15 -26.97
C ALA A 191 -0.56 3.05 -26.88
N TYR A 192 -0.37 3.96 -27.85
CA TYR A 192 0.76 4.88 -27.88
C TYR A 192 0.65 5.99 -26.82
N ARG A 193 -0.57 6.36 -26.43
CA ARG A 193 -0.81 7.43 -25.44
C ARG A 193 -0.78 6.93 -23.99
N LEU A 194 -0.99 5.64 -23.75
CA LEU A 194 -0.90 5.01 -22.44
C LEU A 194 0.53 4.67 -22.05
#